data_3df4d6b63aab34ab6d403fdf52051077
#
_entry.id   3df4d6b63aab34ab6d403fdf52051077
#
_cell.length_a   1.000
_cell.length_b   1.000
_cell.length_c   1.000
_cell.angle_alpha   90.00
_cell.angle_beta   90.00
_cell.angle_gamma   90.00
#
_symmetry.space_group_name_H-M   'P 1'
#
loop_
_entity.id
_entity.type
_entity.pdbx_description
1 polymer ?
#
loop_
_entity_poly.entity_id
_entity_poly.type
_entity_poly.pdbx_seq_one_letter_code
_entity_poly.pdbx_strand_id
1 'polypeptide(L)'
;MEVVWEPDPQNVYLSSGCDNIAIHGVSEAFANTAEERQLDHLGFVVEDVERVRALEQEFVARGVPIVYPFKVHRDGSASFYCADPDGIIIQLLYEPQLSRQTIK
;
A
#
# COMPACT_ATOMS: atom_id res chain seq x y z
N MET A 1 -10.39 15.87 -0.26
CA MET A 1 -9.04 15.31 -0.11
C MET A 1 -7.99 16.36 -0.28
N GLU A 2 -6.95 16.28 0.50
CA GLU A 2 -5.84 17.21 0.43
C GLU A 2 -4.57 16.48 0.01
N VAL A 3 -3.68 17.22 -0.68
CA VAL A 3 -2.35 16.69 -0.99
C VAL A 3 -1.55 16.68 0.30
N VAL A 4 -1.06 15.50 0.68
CA VAL A 4 -0.26 15.35 1.90
C VAL A 4 1.22 15.14 1.58
N TRP A 5 1.53 14.71 0.37
CA TRP A 5 2.91 14.52 -0.06
C TRP A 5 2.98 14.48 -1.58
N GLU A 6 3.93 15.20 -2.13
CA GLU A 6 4.19 15.21 -3.57
C GLU A 6 5.71 15.21 -3.79
N PRO A 7 6.34 14.02 -3.74
CA PRO A 7 7.80 13.92 -3.83
C PRO A 7 8.35 14.36 -5.19
N ASP A 8 7.56 14.21 -6.25
CA ASP A 8 7.95 14.61 -7.61
C ASP A 8 6.68 14.77 -8.47
N PRO A 9 6.80 15.31 -9.72
CA PRO A 9 5.62 15.56 -10.57
C PRO A 9 4.87 14.30 -11.00
N GLN A 10 5.48 13.13 -10.85
CA GLN A 10 4.85 11.87 -11.26
C GLN A 10 4.16 11.14 -10.12
N ASN A 11 4.27 11.64 -8.89
CA ASN A 11 3.72 10.97 -7.72
C ASN A 11 3.06 11.97 -6.80
N VAL A 12 1.82 11.67 -6.40
CA VAL A 12 1.10 12.49 -5.44
C VAL A 12 0.31 11.61 -4.49
N TYR A 13 0.27 12.01 -3.24
CA TYR A 13 -0.46 11.31 -2.18
C TYR A 13 -1.52 12.23 -1.62
N LEU A 14 -2.75 11.75 -1.58
CA LEU A 14 -3.92 12.50 -1.15
C LEU A 14 -4.55 11.83 0.06
N SER A 15 -5.14 12.62 0.95
CA SER A 15 -5.83 12.08 2.12
C SER A 15 -7.08 12.90 2.43
N SER A 16 -8.11 12.23 2.95
CA SER A 16 -9.29 12.86 3.51
C SER A 16 -9.28 12.82 5.04
N GLY A 17 -8.16 12.40 5.65
CA GLY A 17 -7.97 12.36 7.10
C GLY A 17 -7.38 11.05 7.57
N CYS A 18 -8.06 9.95 7.34
CA CYS A 18 -7.64 8.63 7.82
C CYS A 18 -7.43 7.62 6.69
N ASP A 19 -7.32 8.11 5.48
CA ASP A 19 -7.07 7.30 4.29
C ASP A 19 -5.88 7.87 3.52
N ASN A 20 -5.50 7.18 2.45
CA ASN A 20 -4.45 7.65 1.56
C ASN A 20 -4.69 7.12 0.15
N ILE A 21 -4.66 8.02 -0.82
CA ILE A 21 -4.67 7.64 -2.23
C ILE A 21 -3.35 8.08 -2.83
N ALA A 22 -2.60 7.13 -3.35
CA ALA A 22 -1.35 7.38 -4.06
C ALA A 22 -1.62 7.29 -5.55
N ILE A 23 -1.28 8.35 -6.27
CA ILE A 23 -1.42 8.41 -7.71
C ILE A 23 -0.02 8.47 -8.30
N HIS A 24 0.28 7.52 -9.17
CA HIS A 24 1.59 7.41 -9.80
C HIS A 24 1.45 7.63 -11.30
N GLY A 25 2.25 8.54 -11.84
CA GLY A 25 2.32 8.77 -13.28
C GLY A 25 3.07 7.64 -13.96
N VAL A 26 2.67 7.33 -15.18
CA VAL A 26 3.34 6.34 -16.02
C VAL A 26 3.78 7.00 -17.31
N SER A 27 4.69 6.36 -18.05
CA SER A 27 5.13 6.88 -19.35
C SER A 27 3.95 6.91 -20.34
N GLU A 28 4.00 7.83 -21.31
CA GLU A 28 2.93 7.94 -22.33
C GLU A 28 2.69 6.62 -23.08
N ALA A 29 3.74 5.84 -23.28
CA ALA A 29 3.61 4.55 -23.95
C ALA A 29 2.68 3.60 -23.21
N PHE A 30 2.70 3.64 -21.87
CA PHE A 30 1.87 2.80 -21.03
C PHE A 30 0.53 3.44 -20.69
N ALA A 31 0.46 4.77 -20.70
CA ALA A 31 -0.75 5.50 -20.32
C ALA A 31 -1.96 5.17 -21.19
N ASN A 32 -1.72 4.66 -22.40
CA ASN A 32 -2.79 4.30 -23.34
C ASN A 32 -3.25 2.85 -23.22
N THR A 33 -2.63 2.04 -22.35
CA THR A 33 -3.05 0.66 -22.15
C THR A 33 -4.06 0.58 -21.01
N ALA A 34 -5.05 -0.30 -21.16
CA ALA A 34 -6.05 -0.51 -20.11
C ALA A 34 -5.39 -1.03 -18.82
N GLU A 35 -4.34 -1.83 -18.95
CA GLU A 35 -3.62 -2.41 -17.82
C GLU A 35 -2.96 -1.35 -16.96
N GLU A 36 -2.36 -0.33 -17.56
CA GLU A 36 -1.68 0.72 -16.84
C GLU A 36 -2.63 1.72 -16.18
N ARG A 37 -3.89 1.70 -16.57
CA ARG A 37 -4.91 2.57 -15.99
C ARG A 37 -5.74 1.87 -14.93
N GLN A 38 -5.38 0.64 -14.57
CA GLN A 38 -6.07 -0.13 -13.55
C GLN A 38 -5.56 0.20 -12.16
N LEU A 39 -6.32 -0.22 -11.18
CA LEU A 39 -5.92 -0.18 -9.80
C LEU A 39 -4.64 -1.02 -9.63
N ASP A 40 -3.60 -0.43 -9.07
CA ASP A 40 -2.36 -1.15 -8.81
C ASP A 40 -2.50 -2.05 -7.59
N HIS A 41 -2.90 -1.48 -6.48
CA HIS A 41 -3.16 -2.24 -5.26
C HIS A 41 -4.00 -1.45 -4.27
N LEU A 42 -4.55 -2.16 -3.30
CA LEU A 42 -5.22 -1.57 -2.13
C LEU A 42 -4.31 -1.73 -0.92
N GLY A 43 -4.31 -0.75 -0.03
CA GLY A 43 -3.51 -0.82 1.18
C GLY A 43 -4.37 -0.68 2.43
N PHE A 44 -4.07 -1.49 3.43
CA PHE A 44 -4.67 -1.39 4.76
C PHE A 44 -3.58 -1.02 5.75
N VAL A 45 -3.78 0.09 6.46
CA VAL A 45 -2.80 0.59 7.42
C VAL A 45 -2.91 -0.20 8.73
N VAL A 46 -1.77 -0.62 9.21
CA VAL A 46 -1.64 -1.43 10.42
C VAL A 46 -0.93 -0.59 11.51
N GLU A 47 -1.27 -0.81 12.74
CA GLU A 47 -0.86 0.05 13.86
C GLU A 47 0.64 0.03 14.18
N ASP A 48 1.32 -1.10 13.95
CA ASP A 48 2.75 -1.21 14.22
C ASP A 48 3.43 -2.29 13.36
N VAL A 49 4.76 -2.29 13.36
CA VAL A 49 5.58 -3.20 12.55
C VAL A 49 5.36 -4.66 12.94
N GLU A 50 5.29 -4.93 14.23
CA GLU A 50 5.12 -6.31 14.71
C GLU A 50 3.78 -6.89 14.29
N ARG A 51 2.75 -6.06 14.23
CA ARG A 51 1.44 -6.51 13.77
C ARG A 51 1.46 -6.86 12.28
N VAL A 52 2.20 -6.09 11.45
CA VAL A 52 2.36 -6.42 10.03
C VAL A 52 3.02 -7.79 9.89
N ARG A 53 4.09 -8.02 10.65
CA ARG A 53 4.80 -9.30 10.63
C ARG A 53 3.89 -10.46 11.05
N ALA A 54 3.12 -10.27 12.11
CA ALA A 54 2.19 -11.29 12.60
C ALA A 54 1.09 -11.61 11.58
N LEU A 55 0.58 -10.58 10.91
CA LEU A 55 -0.45 -10.77 9.88
C LEU A 55 0.08 -11.56 8.68
N GLU A 56 1.32 -11.32 8.28
CA GLU A 56 1.90 -12.12 7.20
C GLU A 56 1.93 -13.61 7.57
N GLN A 57 2.39 -13.92 8.77
CA GLN A 57 2.45 -15.31 9.24
C GLN A 57 1.05 -15.94 9.28
N GLU A 58 0.06 -15.19 9.75
CA GLU A 58 -1.32 -15.66 9.79
C GLU A 58 -1.86 -15.91 8.37
N PHE A 59 -1.58 -15.01 7.45
CA PHE A 59 -2.04 -15.15 6.07
C PHE A 59 -1.39 -16.36 5.39
N VAL A 60 -0.09 -16.57 5.60
CA VAL A 60 0.60 -17.75 5.08
C VAL A 60 -0.05 -19.03 5.61
N ALA A 61 -0.34 -19.06 6.92
CA ALA A 61 -0.96 -20.22 7.54
C ALA A 61 -2.37 -20.49 7.00
N ARG A 62 -3.06 -19.47 6.52
CA ARG A 62 -4.40 -19.60 5.94
C ARG A 62 -4.38 -19.85 4.43
N GLY A 63 -3.20 -19.97 3.83
CA GLY A 63 -3.06 -20.25 2.41
C GLY A 63 -3.23 -19.05 1.49
N VAL A 64 -3.14 -17.84 2.03
CA VAL A 64 -3.20 -16.62 1.22
C VAL A 64 -1.89 -16.46 0.45
N PRO A 65 -1.93 -16.27 -0.88
CA PRO A 65 -0.69 -16.08 -1.66
C PRO A 65 0.00 -14.78 -1.27
N ILE A 66 1.30 -14.88 -0.95
CA ILE A 66 2.13 -13.71 -0.66
C ILE A 66 2.85 -13.31 -1.94
N VAL A 67 2.61 -12.09 -2.40
CA VAL A 67 3.22 -11.56 -3.64
C VAL A 67 4.59 -10.97 -3.35
N TYR A 68 4.68 -10.14 -2.32
CA TYR A 68 5.94 -9.59 -1.84
C TYR A 68 6.02 -9.80 -0.34
N PRO A 69 7.08 -10.49 0.17
CA PRO A 69 7.16 -10.80 1.59
C PRO A 69 7.43 -9.56 2.44
N PHE A 70 7.24 -9.72 3.74
CA PHE A 70 7.47 -8.67 4.71
C PHE A 70 8.84 -8.02 4.53
N LYS A 71 8.86 -6.68 4.57
CA LYS A 71 10.08 -5.91 4.45
C LYS A 71 9.93 -4.63 5.28
N VAL A 72 11.01 -4.26 5.95
CA VAL A 72 11.12 -2.96 6.63
C VAL A 72 11.93 -2.04 5.72
N HIS A 73 11.43 -0.84 5.52
CA HIS A 73 12.05 0.16 4.65
C HIS A 73 12.88 1.16 5.47
N ARG A 74 13.70 1.96 4.78
CA ARG A 74 14.60 2.93 5.42
C ARG A 74 13.87 3.98 6.26
N ASP A 75 12.68 4.36 5.85
CA ASP A 75 11.88 5.37 6.55
C ASP A 75 11.17 4.83 7.78
N GLY A 76 11.37 3.56 8.11
CA GLY A 76 10.71 2.91 9.23
C GLY A 76 9.40 2.27 8.87
N SER A 77 8.91 2.44 7.65
CA SER A 77 7.70 1.75 7.20
C SER A 77 7.97 0.26 7.00
N ALA A 78 6.92 -0.53 7.06
CA ALA A 78 7.02 -1.96 6.85
C ALA A 78 5.76 -2.46 6.18
N SER A 79 5.90 -3.44 5.31
CA SER A 79 4.74 -3.97 4.60
C SER A 79 4.99 -5.35 4.04
N PHE A 80 3.90 -6.02 3.67
CA PHE A 80 3.91 -7.16 2.77
C PHE A 80 2.72 -7.04 1.82
N TYR A 81 2.77 -7.75 0.72
CA TYR A 81 1.71 -7.75 -0.27
C TYR A 81 1.19 -9.16 -0.47
N CYS A 82 -0.12 -9.30 -0.53
CA CYS A 82 -0.78 -10.56 -0.85
C CYS A 82 -1.74 -10.37 -1.99
N ALA A 83 -2.35 -11.43 -2.47
CA ALA A 83 -3.34 -11.37 -3.53
C ALA A 83 -4.66 -11.95 -3.04
N ASP A 84 -5.76 -11.32 -3.45
CA ASP A 84 -7.08 -11.87 -3.21
C ASP A 84 -7.41 -12.95 -4.28
N PRO A 85 -8.55 -13.65 -4.18
CA PRO A 85 -8.90 -14.69 -5.16
C PRO A 85 -9.03 -14.20 -6.59
N ASP A 86 -9.27 -12.90 -6.79
CA ASP A 86 -9.41 -12.30 -8.12
C ASP A 86 -8.08 -11.75 -8.64
N GLY A 87 -7.00 -11.89 -7.88
CA GLY A 87 -5.69 -11.41 -8.27
C GLY A 87 -5.41 -9.96 -7.92
N ILE A 88 -6.31 -9.31 -7.18
CA ILE A 88 -6.08 -7.94 -6.72
C ILE A 88 -5.00 -7.94 -5.64
N ILE A 89 -4.00 -7.09 -5.81
CA ILE A 89 -2.91 -6.99 -4.85
C ILE A 89 -3.34 -6.14 -3.66
N ILE A 90 -3.11 -6.67 -2.47
CA ILE A 90 -3.45 -6.02 -1.21
C ILE A 90 -2.18 -5.86 -0.39
N GLN A 91 -1.92 -4.64 0.03
CA GLN A 91 -0.78 -4.30 0.88
C GLN A 91 -1.24 -4.14 2.32
N LEU A 92 -0.56 -4.80 3.24
CA LEU A 92 -0.70 -4.55 4.67
C LEU A 92 0.53 -3.76 5.08
N LEU A 93 0.34 -2.55 5.62
CA LEU A 93 1.48 -1.68 5.86
C LEU A 93 1.39 -0.94 7.18
N TYR A 94 2.56 -0.77 7.79
CA TYR A 94 2.79 0.24 8.80
C TYR A 94 3.56 1.39 8.14
N GLU A 95 3.03 2.59 8.25
CA GLU A 95 3.69 3.79 7.76
C GLU A 95 3.61 4.83 8.86
N PRO A 96 4.76 5.33 9.39
CA PRO A 96 4.76 6.18 10.58
C PRO A 96 3.83 7.39 10.50
N GLN A 97 3.71 8.00 9.32
CA GLN A 97 2.86 9.17 9.15
C GLN A 97 1.38 8.82 9.07
N LEU A 98 1.04 7.73 8.37
CA LEU A 98 -0.34 7.29 8.22
C LEU A 98 -0.85 6.57 9.46
N SER A 99 -0.01 5.72 10.05
CA SER A 99 -0.39 4.91 11.21
C SER A 99 -0.58 5.75 12.47
N ARG A 100 -0.05 6.97 12.50
CA ARG A 100 -0.26 7.93 13.59
C ARG A 100 -1.56 8.70 13.44
N GLN A 101 -2.14 8.72 12.24
CA GLN A 101 -3.45 9.31 12.06
C GLN A 101 -4.41 8.48 12.88
N THR A 102 -5.11 9.15 13.71
CA THR A 102 -5.99 8.46 14.65
C THR A 102 -7.14 7.83 13.88
N ILE A 103 -6.98 6.55 13.64
CA ILE A 103 -8.10 5.73 13.21
C ILE A 103 -8.93 5.49 14.45
N LYS A 104 -9.82 6.40 14.70
CA LYS A 104 -10.75 6.24 15.82
C LYS A 104 -12.07 5.77 15.31
#